data_2308266980366cd3f3fd34a4c90b0cf7
#
_entry.id   2308266980366cd3f3fd34a4c90b0cf7
#
_cell.length_a   1.000
_cell.length_b   1.000
_cell.length_c   1.000
_cell.angle_alpha   90.00
_cell.angle_beta   90.00
_cell.angle_gamma   90.00
#
_symmetry.space_group_name_H-M   'P 1'
#
loop_
_entity.id
_entity.type
_entity.pdbx_description
1 polymer ?
#
loop_
_entity_poly.entity_id
_entity_poly.type
_entity_poly.pdbx_seq_one_letter_code
_entity_poly.pdbx_strand_id
1 'polypeptide(L)'
;FSQMGFKTIDADKLIKNIYQKTEVLKLIKELFPFVFEQDNINFTKLREHLFNDPSSLKKVENILYPFLQEEFDRNLPPLLPNEVIIYEIPLLFEKQLQKKLDGTILVYIPKNLQIDRLIKRTPLSLDQVEKILNQQMDIELKKDLTMNIIHNNLDANYLKNEIDNIIAKLFAN
;
A
#
# COMPACT_ATOMS: atom_id res chain seq x y z
N PHE A 1 15.22 -1.08 1.12
CA PHE A 1 15.50 -1.69 -0.19
C PHE A 1 16.04 -0.67 -1.19
N SER A 2 15.39 0.47 -1.41
CA SER A 2 15.86 1.51 -2.35
C SER A 2 17.29 1.98 -2.07
N GLN A 3 17.65 2.21 -0.80
CA GLN A 3 19.02 2.56 -0.38
C GLN A 3 20.05 1.45 -0.64
N MET A 4 19.62 0.24 -0.87
CA MET A 4 20.44 -0.93 -1.19
C MET A 4 20.52 -1.20 -2.70
N GLY A 5 19.99 -0.28 -3.52
CA GLY A 5 20.05 -0.36 -4.99
C GLY A 5 18.91 -1.13 -5.65
N PHE A 6 17.93 -1.65 -4.90
CA PHE A 6 16.76 -2.28 -5.50
C PHE A 6 15.83 -1.25 -6.14
N LYS A 7 15.29 -1.59 -7.29
CA LYS A 7 14.16 -0.84 -7.86
C LYS A 7 12.95 -1.03 -6.96
N THR A 8 12.32 0.07 -6.56
CA THR A 8 11.15 0.05 -5.67
C THR A 8 9.99 0.78 -6.31
N ILE A 9 8.79 0.23 -6.20
CA ILE A 9 7.55 0.86 -6.64
C ILE A 9 6.61 0.95 -5.45
N ASP A 10 6.12 2.15 -5.19
CA ASP A 10 5.20 2.49 -4.11
C ASP A 10 3.80 2.66 -4.72
N ALA A 11 2.90 1.73 -4.40
CA ALA A 11 1.54 1.73 -4.94
C ALA A 11 0.74 2.99 -4.51
N ASP A 12 0.96 3.51 -3.31
CA ASP A 12 0.29 4.73 -2.84
C ASP A 12 0.71 5.95 -3.66
N LYS A 13 1.98 6.03 -4.06
CA LYS A 13 2.44 7.09 -4.97
C LYS A 13 1.85 6.95 -6.35
N LEU A 14 1.77 5.73 -6.88
CA LEU A 14 1.11 5.50 -8.17
C LEU A 14 -0.35 5.95 -8.12
N ILE A 15 -1.09 5.58 -7.10
CA ILE A 15 -2.49 5.99 -6.93
C ILE A 15 -2.62 7.52 -6.84
N LYS A 16 -1.74 8.20 -6.10
CA LYS A 16 -1.73 9.68 -6.04
C LYS A 16 -1.50 10.31 -7.41
N ASN A 17 -0.59 9.76 -8.22
CA ASN A 17 -0.35 10.24 -9.57
C ASN A 17 -1.55 10.00 -10.49
N ILE A 18 -2.23 8.85 -10.34
CA ILE A 18 -3.44 8.52 -11.10
C ILE A 18 -4.55 9.54 -10.81
N TYR A 19 -4.75 9.92 -9.55
CA TYR A 19 -5.74 10.95 -9.19
C TYR A 19 -5.44 12.34 -9.77
N GLN A 20 -4.23 12.59 -10.27
CA GLN A 20 -3.88 13.85 -10.95
C GLN A 20 -4.18 13.83 -12.47
N LYS A 21 -4.51 12.67 -13.04
CA LYS A 21 -4.85 12.55 -14.46
C LYS A 21 -6.21 13.23 -14.72
N THR A 22 -6.26 14.08 -15.75
CA THR A 22 -7.48 14.82 -16.13
C THR A 22 -8.69 13.90 -16.36
N GLU A 23 -8.46 12.74 -16.97
CA GLU A 23 -9.49 11.74 -17.23
C GLU A 23 -10.07 11.17 -15.95
N VAL A 24 -9.21 10.85 -14.98
CA VAL A 24 -9.63 10.32 -13.66
C VAL A 24 -10.38 11.39 -12.88
N LEU A 25 -9.87 12.63 -12.85
CA LEU A 25 -10.55 13.75 -12.21
C LEU A 25 -11.96 13.94 -12.78
N LYS A 26 -12.11 13.86 -14.12
CA LYS A 26 -13.41 13.99 -14.80
C LYS A 26 -14.37 12.88 -14.35
N LEU A 27 -13.93 11.61 -14.37
CA LEU A 27 -14.75 10.47 -14.00
C LEU A 27 -15.16 10.51 -12.52
N ILE A 28 -14.23 10.90 -11.64
CA ILE A 28 -14.55 11.07 -10.20
C ILE A 28 -15.53 12.24 -10.00
N LYS A 29 -15.37 13.34 -10.74
CA LYS A 29 -16.26 14.50 -10.64
C LYS A 29 -17.68 14.19 -11.11
N GLU A 30 -17.82 13.38 -12.14
CA GLU A 30 -19.13 12.90 -12.64
C GLU A 30 -19.88 12.06 -11.59
N LEU A 31 -19.17 11.21 -10.85
CA LEU A 31 -19.79 10.33 -9.84
C LEU A 31 -19.94 11.00 -8.47
N PHE A 32 -19.00 11.86 -8.10
CA PHE A 32 -18.87 12.42 -6.75
C PHE A 32 -18.60 13.94 -6.80
N PRO A 33 -19.46 14.77 -7.43
CA PRO A 33 -19.20 16.21 -7.57
C PRO A 33 -19.04 16.93 -6.23
N PHE A 34 -19.66 16.43 -5.18
CA PHE A 34 -19.64 17.01 -3.83
C PHE A 34 -18.28 16.90 -3.11
N VAL A 35 -17.38 16.04 -3.59
CA VAL A 35 -16.02 15.91 -3.03
C VAL A 35 -15.04 16.90 -3.65
N PHE A 36 -15.48 17.74 -4.61
CA PHE A 36 -14.63 18.72 -5.25
C PHE A 36 -14.75 20.10 -4.60
N GLU A 37 -13.61 20.77 -4.46
CA GLU A 37 -13.48 22.16 -4.06
C GLU A 37 -12.62 22.85 -5.12
N GLN A 38 -13.20 23.82 -5.83
CA GLN A 38 -12.52 24.59 -6.90
C GLN A 38 -11.76 23.69 -7.90
N ASP A 39 -12.40 22.65 -8.42
CA ASP A 39 -11.81 21.67 -9.35
C ASP A 39 -10.77 20.69 -8.76
N ASN A 40 -10.48 20.77 -7.48
CA ASN A 40 -9.61 19.82 -6.79
C ASN A 40 -10.41 18.84 -5.93
N ILE A 41 -9.95 17.59 -5.86
CA ILE A 41 -10.54 16.60 -4.96
C ILE A 41 -10.19 16.95 -3.50
N ASN A 42 -11.21 17.12 -2.66
CA ASN A 42 -11.04 17.07 -1.23
C ASN A 42 -10.95 15.58 -0.80
N PHE A 43 -9.73 15.07 -0.64
CA PHE A 43 -9.49 13.68 -0.27
C PHE A 43 -10.06 13.29 1.09
N THR A 44 -10.25 14.23 2.00
CA THR A 44 -10.89 13.96 3.29
C THR A 44 -12.36 13.63 3.08
N LYS A 45 -13.10 14.46 2.34
CA LYS A 45 -14.50 14.20 1.99
C LYS A 45 -14.67 12.90 1.19
N LEU A 46 -13.80 12.68 0.21
CA LEU A 46 -13.82 11.45 -0.58
C LEU A 46 -13.63 10.23 0.32
N ARG A 47 -12.62 10.24 1.17
CA ARG A 47 -12.34 9.14 2.11
C ARG A 47 -13.50 8.86 3.06
N GLU A 48 -14.07 9.90 3.66
CA GLU A 48 -15.23 9.77 4.54
C GLU A 48 -16.43 9.15 3.82
N HIS A 49 -16.69 9.58 2.59
CA HIS A 49 -17.76 9.03 1.79
C HIS A 49 -17.53 7.55 1.46
N LEU A 50 -16.34 7.21 0.95
CA LEU A 50 -15.98 5.83 0.58
C LEU A 50 -15.95 4.90 1.78
N PHE A 51 -15.63 5.43 2.96
CA PHE A 51 -15.64 4.69 4.22
C PHE A 51 -17.07 4.25 4.59
N ASN A 52 -18.04 5.12 4.37
CA ASN A 52 -19.45 4.88 4.75
C ASN A 52 -20.26 4.18 3.65
N ASP A 53 -19.75 4.13 2.41
CA ASP A 53 -20.45 3.52 1.27
C ASP A 53 -19.51 2.59 0.46
N PRO A 54 -19.54 1.27 0.76
CA PRO A 54 -18.77 0.28 0.02
C PRO A 54 -19.10 0.21 -1.48
N SER A 55 -20.31 0.61 -1.88
CA SER A 55 -20.69 0.64 -3.30
C SER A 55 -19.93 1.75 -4.05
N SER A 56 -19.79 2.91 -3.44
CA SER A 56 -19.00 4.01 -3.96
C SER A 56 -17.50 3.69 -3.98
N LEU A 57 -16.98 2.98 -2.98
CA LEU A 57 -15.61 2.48 -3.00
C LEU A 57 -15.36 1.62 -4.24
N LYS A 58 -16.26 0.67 -4.53
CA LYS A 58 -16.14 -0.19 -5.71
C LYS A 58 -16.19 0.59 -7.04
N LYS A 59 -16.99 1.66 -7.12
CA LYS A 59 -17.02 2.54 -8.30
C LYS A 59 -15.69 3.25 -8.51
N VAL A 60 -15.10 3.80 -7.45
CA VAL A 60 -13.78 4.44 -7.49
C VAL A 60 -12.71 3.41 -7.86
N GLU A 61 -12.70 2.24 -7.27
CA GLU A 61 -11.78 1.16 -7.63
C GLU A 61 -11.87 0.82 -9.13
N ASN A 62 -13.07 0.69 -9.68
CA ASN A 62 -13.28 0.41 -11.10
C ASN A 62 -12.74 1.52 -12.03
N ILE A 63 -12.78 2.79 -11.59
CA ILE A 63 -12.14 3.89 -12.32
C ILE A 63 -10.62 3.78 -12.25
N LEU A 64 -10.06 3.53 -11.07
CA LEU A 64 -8.61 3.57 -10.85
C LEU A 64 -7.87 2.33 -11.40
N TYR A 65 -8.50 1.15 -11.38
CA TYR A 65 -7.86 -0.11 -11.76
C TYR A 65 -7.22 -0.12 -13.15
N PRO A 66 -7.90 0.34 -14.24
CA PRO A 66 -7.29 0.39 -15.58
C PRO A 66 -6.04 1.25 -15.61
N PHE A 67 -6.10 2.43 -14.97
CA PHE A 67 -4.95 3.34 -14.91
C PHE A 67 -3.83 2.80 -14.03
N LEU A 68 -4.18 2.09 -12.95
CA LEU A 68 -3.19 1.47 -12.09
C LEU A 68 -2.43 0.36 -12.83
N GLN A 69 -3.12 -0.45 -13.62
CA GLN A 69 -2.50 -1.47 -14.45
C GLN A 69 -1.56 -0.85 -15.50
N GLU A 70 -2.01 0.21 -16.18
CA GLU A 70 -1.19 0.94 -17.15
C GLU A 70 0.08 1.55 -16.52
N GLU A 71 -0.08 2.19 -15.34
CA GLU A 71 1.08 2.76 -14.61
C GLU A 71 2.02 1.66 -14.11
N PHE A 72 1.47 0.54 -13.69
CA PHE A 72 2.23 -0.62 -13.29
C PHE A 72 3.08 -1.12 -14.46
N ASP A 73 2.47 -1.39 -15.61
CA ASP A 73 3.14 -1.90 -16.81
C ASP A 73 4.20 -0.91 -17.34
N ARG A 74 3.91 0.39 -17.25
CA ARG A 74 4.85 1.45 -17.65
C ARG A 74 6.06 1.56 -16.73
N ASN A 75 5.88 1.32 -15.42
CA ASN A 75 6.93 1.40 -14.43
C ASN A 75 7.67 0.07 -14.22
N LEU A 76 7.21 -1.01 -14.88
CA LEU A 76 7.91 -2.27 -14.97
C LEU A 76 8.87 -2.23 -16.19
N PRO A 77 10.15 -1.86 -16.01
CA PRO A 77 11.11 -2.08 -17.09
C PRO A 77 11.21 -3.60 -17.33
N PRO A 78 11.55 -4.02 -18.55
CA PRO A 78 11.91 -5.41 -18.78
C PRO A 78 12.99 -5.80 -17.77
N LEU A 79 12.69 -6.81 -16.97
CA LEU A 79 13.64 -7.33 -15.99
C LEU A 79 14.72 -8.11 -16.71
N LEU A 80 15.98 -7.81 -16.42
CA LEU A 80 17.07 -8.68 -16.78
C LEU A 80 17.02 -9.94 -15.90
N PRO A 81 17.58 -11.06 -16.34
CA PRO A 81 17.71 -12.25 -15.50
C PRO A 81 18.32 -11.88 -14.15
N ASN A 82 17.70 -12.30 -13.05
CA ASN A 82 18.09 -12.01 -11.67
C ASN A 82 17.87 -10.55 -11.18
N GLU A 83 17.19 -9.69 -11.94
CA GLU A 83 16.71 -8.42 -11.41
C GLU A 83 15.44 -8.63 -10.57
N VAL A 84 15.34 -7.86 -9.48
CA VAL A 84 14.21 -7.88 -8.57
C VAL A 84 13.65 -6.46 -8.44
N ILE A 85 12.32 -6.36 -8.50
CA ILE A 85 11.59 -5.14 -8.16
C ILE A 85 10.83 -5.37 -6.88
N ILE A 86 10.96 -4.45 -5.94
CA ILE A 86 10.22 -4.45 -4.69
C ILE A 86 8.97 -3.59 -4.84
N TYR A 87 7.82 -4.21 -4.64
CA TYR A 87 6.53 -3.54 -4.63
C TYR A 87 6.06 -3.30 -3.20
N GLU A 88 5.81 -2.04 -2.84
CA GLU A 88 5.13 -1.69 -1.62
C GLU A 88 3.63 -1.61 -1.88
N ILE A 89 2.88 -2.60 -1.39
CA ILE A 89 1.42 -2.72 -1.59
C ILE A 89 0.75 -2.88 -0.22
N PRO A 90 0.11 -1.84 0.34
CA PRO A 90 -0.46 -1.88 1.69
C PRO A 90 -1.54 -2.94 1.90
N LEU A 91 -2.39 -3.18 0.90
CA LEU A 91 -3.51 -4.14 0.96
C LEU A 91 -3.26 -5.40 0.12
N LEU A 92 -2.02 -5.86 0.07
CA LEU A 92 -1.59 -7.00 -0.76
C LEU A 92 -2.42 -8.26 -0.50
N PHE A 93 -2.52 -8.65 0.76
CA PHE A 93 -3.18 -9.90 1.16
C PHE A 93 -4.71 -9.77 1.12
N GLU A 94 -5.24 -8.63 1.52
CA GLU A 94 -6.67 -8.32 1.49
C GLU A 94 -7.25 -8.39 0.07
N LYS A 95 -6.47 -7.95 -0.91
CA LYS A 95 -6.85 -7.97 -2.33
C LYS A 95 -6.34 -9.23 -3.07
N GLN A 96 -5.73 -10.18 -2.36
CA GLN A 96 -5.17 -11.43 -2.90
C GLN A 96 -4.17 -11.22 -4.07
N LEU A 97 -3.44 -10.11 -4.05
CA LEU A 97 -2.50 -9.75 -5.12
C LEU A 97 -1.20 -10.56 -5.04
N GLN A 98 -0.90 -11.21 -3.91
CA GLN A 98 0.28 -12.06 -3.73
C GLN A 98 0.38 -13.17 -4.77
N LYS A 99 -0.75 -13.60 -5.35
CA LYS A 99 -0.79 -14.63 -6.39
C LYS A 99 -0.17 -14.20 -7.73
N LYS A 100 0.06 -12.89 -7.91
CA LYS A 100 0.64 -12.28 -9.12
C LYS A 100 2.13 -11.95 -8.97
N LEU A 101 2.74 -12.31 -7.85
CA LEU A 101 4.12 -11.97 -7.50
C LEU A 101 4.93 -13.25 -7.29
N ASP A 102 6.22 -13.20 -7.59
CA ASP A 102 7.13 -14.31 -7.39
C ASP A 102 7.40 -14.60 -5.91
N GLY A 103 7.25 -13.58 -5.06
CA GLY A 103 7.41 -13.71 -3.62
C GLY A 103 6.79 -12.54 -2.85
N THR A 104 6.64 -12.73 -1.56
CA THR A 104 6.09 -11.72 -0.67
C THR A 104 6.97 -11.55 0.56
N ILE A 105 7.04 -10.32 1.06
CA ILE A 105 7.71 -9.97 2.31
C ILE A 105 6.71 -9.22 3.18
N LEU A 106 6.49 -9.68 4.40
CA LEU A 106 5.70 -8.98 5.38
C LEU A 106 6.60 -8.12 6.27
N VAL A 107 6.35 -6.82 6.33
CA VAL A 107 6.93 -5.95 7.35
C VAL A 107 6.05 -6.03 8.59
N TYR A 108 6.49 -6.81 9.56
CA TYR A 108 5.73 -7.12 10.76
C TYR A 108 6.07 -6.18 11.92
N ILE A 109 5.03 -5.77 12.61
CA ILE A 109 5.12 -5.08 13.90
C ILE A 109 3.91 -5.46 14.76
N PRO A 110 4.06 -5.80 16.05
CA PRO A 110 2.94 -6.13 16.95
C PRO A 110 1.85 -5.04 16.98
N LYS A 111 0.59 -5.43 17.10
CA LYS A 111 -0.58 -4.54 17.02
C LYS A 111 -0.51 -3.37 18.02
N ASN A 112 -0.06 -3.60 19.23
CA ASN A 112 0.14 -2.54 20.22
C ASN A 112 1.11 -1.46 19.75
N LEU A 113 2.24 -1.85 19.15
CA LEU A 113 3.21 -0.90 18.58
C LEU A 113 2.70 -0.21 17.31
N GLN A 114 1.82 -0.86 16.52
CA GLN A 114 1.14 -0.19 15.40
C GLN A 114 0.27 0.96 15.92
N ILE A 115 -0.53 0.71 16.95
CA ILE A 115 -1.39 1.70 17.62
C ILE A 115 -0.53 2.86 18.13
N ASP A 116 0.51 2.55 18.91
CA ASP A 116 1.41 3.58 19.47
C ASP A 116 2.05 4.47 18.40
N ARG A 117 2.52 3.86 17.29
CA ARG A 117 3.12 4.61 16.18
C ARG A 117 2.10 5.46 15.44
N LEU A 118 0.88 4.97 15.24
CA LEU A 118 -0.19 5.74 14.59
C LEU A 118 -0.59 6.95 15.41
N ILE A 119 -0.82 6.79 16.72
CA ILE A 119 -1.16 7.89 17.64
C ILE A 119 -0.06 8.96 17.65
N LYS A 120 1.22 8.53 17.68
CA LYS A 120 2.35 9.49 17.66
C LYS A 120 2.50 10.24 16.33
N ARG A 121 2.10 9.64 15.22
CA ARG A 121 2.26 10.21 13.87
C ARG A 121 1.10 11.09 13.44
N THR A 122 -0.09 10.82 13.94
CA THR A 122 -1.33 11.46 13.48
C THR A 122 -2.18 11.90 14.67
N PRO A 123 -2.89 13.05 14.59
CA PRO A 123 -3.78 13.53 15.65
C PRO A 123 -5.11 12.73 15.66
N LEU A 124 -5.03 11.40 15.75
CA LEU A 124 -6.18 10.52 15.77
C LEU A 124 -6.46 10.02 17.19
N SER A 125 -7.72 9.84 17.53
CA SER A 125 -8.12 9.15 18.75
C SER A 125 -7.86 7.64 18.66
N LEU A 126 -7.77 6.97 19.80
CA LEU A 126 -7.61 5.51 19.84
C LEU A 126 -8.72 4.79 19.03
N ASP A 127 -9.97 5.19 19.19
CA ASP A 127 -11.11 4.63 18.44
C ASP A 127 -10.94 4.77 16.92
N GLN A 128 -10.44 5.92 16.45
CA GLN A 128 -10.15 6.12 15.03
C GLN A 128 -9.01 5.24 14.53
N VAL A 129 -7.96 5.08 15.34
CA VAL A 129 -6.83 4.20 15.02
C VAL A 129 -7.27 2.75 14.94
N GLU A 130 -8.07 2.28 15.90
CA GLU A 130 -8.61 0.92 15.88
C GLU A 130 -9.51 0.66 14.68
N LYS A 131 -10.36 1.61 14.31
CA LYS A 131 -11.18 1.53 13.09
C LYS A 131 -10.33 1.40 11.83
N ILE A 132 -9.23 2.14 11.72
CA ILE A 132 -8.30 2.03 10.59
C ILE A 132 -7.65 0.65 10.54
N LEU A 133 -7.16 0.15 11.67
CA LEU A 133 -6.53 -1.16 11.73
C LEU A 133 -7.51 -2.30 11.43
N ASN A 134 -8.75 -2.20 11.92
CA ASN A 134 -9.78 -3.21 11.67
C ASN A 134 -10.27 -3.28 10.22
N GLN A 135 -9.92 -2.31 9.36
CA GLN A 135 -10.14 -2.39 7.92
C GLN A 135 -9.11 -3.24 7.17
N GLN A 136 -8.01 -3.54 7.83
CA GLN A 136 -6.96 -4.39 7.29
C GLN A 136 -7.07 -5.79 7.91
N MET A 137 -6.52 -6.77 7.20
CA MET A 137 -6.34 -8.10 7.76
C MET A 137 -5.45 -8.02 9.01
N ASP A 138 -5.80 -8.79 10.04
CA ASP A 138 -4.98 -8.87 11.25
C ASP A 138 -3.53 -9.25 10.91
N ILE A 139 -2.57 -8.56 11.53
CA ILE A 139 -1.15 -8.72 11.22
C ILE A 139 -0.65 -10.13 11.54
N GLU A 140 -1.25 -10.80 12.54
CA GLU A 140 -0.89 -12.19 12.87
C GLU A 140 -1.36 -13.15 11.78
N LEU A 141 -2.55 -12.92 11.21
CA LEU A 141 -3.04 -13.71 10.06
C LEU A 141 -2.17 -13.49 8.81
N LYS A 142 -1.63 -12.29 8.61
CA LYS A 142 -0.71 -12.03 7.49
C LYS A 142 0.59 -12.82 7.61
N LYS A 143 1.06 -13.13 8.81
CA LYS A 143 2.26 -13.94 9.02
C LYS A 143 2.14 -15.34 8.43
N ASP A 144 0.95 -15.91 8.46
CA ASP A 144 0.68 -17.25 7.92
C ASP A 144 0.65 -17.27 6.39
N LEU A 145 0.62 -16.10 5.73
CA LEU A 145 0.52 -15.97 4.28
C LEU A 145 1.87 -15.77 3.58
N THR A 146 2.97 -15.67 4.34
CA THR A 146 4.33 -15.53 3.79
C THR A 146 5.37 -16.13 4.70
N MET A 147 6.43 -16.66 4.09
CA MET A 147 7.60 -17.19 4.82
C MET A 147 8.69 -16.13 5.04
N ASN A 148 8.55 -14.95 4.46
CA ASN A 148 9.53 -13.87 4.54
C ASN A 148 8.99 -12.73 5.39
N ILE A 149 9.47 -12.61 6.62
CA ILE A 149 9.02 -11.63 7.60
C ILE A 149 10.20 -10.76 8.01
N ILE A 150 10.02 -9.44 7.95
CA ILE A 150 10.95 -8.44 8.46
C ILE A 150 10.32 -7.85 9.74
N HIS A 151 10.96 -8.02 10.88
CA HIS A 151 10.50 -7.46 12.14
C HIS A 151 10.95 -6.00 12.26
N ASN A 152 9.97 -5.07 12.26
CA ASN A 152 10.20 -3.62 12.40
C ASN A 152 9.81 -3.12 13.80
N ASN A 153 10.22 -3.82 14.83
CA ASN A 153 9.86 -3.55 16.22
C ASN A 153 10.99 -2.92 17.06
N LEU A 154 12.19 -2.85 16.54
CA LEU A 154 13.37 -2.28 17.17
C LEU A 154 13.90 -1.07 16.38
N ASP A 155 15.20 -0.80 16.48
CA ASP A 155 15.85 0.33 15.83
C ASP A 155 16.20 0.10 14.35
N ALA A 156 16.75 1.12 13.71
CA ALA A 156 17.10 1.10 12.29
C ALA A 156 18.23 0.10 11.95
N ASN A 157 19.16 -0.16 12.88
CA ASN A 157 20.26 -1.11 12.65
C ASN A 157 19.70 -2.55 12.66
N TYR A 158 18.81 -2.84 13.58
CA TYR A 158 18.11 -4.13 13.60
C TYR A 158 17.31 -4.35 12.32
N LEU A 159 16.53 -3.35 11.90
CA LEU A 159 15.76 -3.40 10.66
C LEU A 159 16.66 -3.66 9.44
N LYS A 160 17.83 -3.02 9.38
CA LYS A 160 18.79 -3.25 8.31
C LYS A 160 19.26 -4.71 8.29
N ASN A 161 19.62 -5.28 9.44
CA ASN A 161 20.04 -6.68 9.53
C ASN A 161 18.92 -7.65 9.09
N GLU A 162 17.66 -7.38 9.47
CA GLU A 162 16.51 -8.16 9.01
C GLU A 162 16.37 -8.13 7.47
N ILE A 163 16.57 -6.96 6.86
CA ILE A 163 16.55 -6.79 5.41
C ILE A 163 17.72 -7.56 4.76
N ASP A 164 18.94 -7.42 5.28
CA ASP A 164 20.11 -8.13 4.76
C ASP A 164 19.91 -9.65 4.79
N ASN A 165 19.33 -10.19 5.87
CA ASN A 165 19.01 -11.60 6.00
C ASN A 165 17.96 -12.07 4.95
N ILE A 166 16.93 -11.27 4.70
CA ILE A 166 15.93 -11.59 3.68
C ILE A 166 16.55 -11.56 2.28
N ILE A 167 17.39 -10.58 1.99
CA ILE A 167 18.11 -10.50 0.71
C ILE A 167 19.00 -11.73 0.53
N ALA A 168 19.81 -12.08 1.52
CA ALA A 168 20.66 -13.26 1.47
C ALA A 168 19.83 -14.53 1.20
N LYS A 169 18.67 -14.67 1.85
CA LYS A 169 17.76 -15.81 1.65
C LYS A 169 17.16 -15.86 0.23
N LEU A 170 16.77 -14.71 -0.32
CA LEU A 170 16.14 -14.64 -1.65
C LEU A 170 17.12 -14.89 -2.80
N PHE A 171 18.40 -14.60 -2.59
CA PHE A 171 19.45 -14.74 -3.61
C PHE A 171 20.46 -15.86 -3.32
N ALA A 172 20.20 -16.70 -2.31
CA ALA A 172 21.07 -17.84 -1.96
C ALA A 172 20.91 -19.07 -2.87
N ASN A 173 20.12 -18.97 -3.97
CA ASN A 173 19.90 -20.06 -4.93
C ASN A 173 20.46 -19.71 -6.30
#